data_f2612f87e7bb1f9cc4d4f67f2bbf5cfc
#
_entry.id   f2612f87e7bb1f9cc4d4f67f2bbf5cfc
#
_cell.length_a   1.000
_cell.length_b   1.000
_cell.length_c   1.000
_cell.angle_alpha   90.00
_cell.angle_beta   90.00
_cell.angle_gamma   90.00
#
_symmetry.space_group_name_H-M   'P 1'
#
loop_
_entity.id
_entity.type
_entity.pdbx_description
1 polymer ?
#
loop_
_entity_poly.entity_id
_entity_poly.type
_entity_poly.pdbx_seq_one_letter_code
_entity_poly.pdbx_strand_id
1 'polypeptide(L)'
;RPTWFPTGSFRWPCYGVITSFFGPRRASVPGASTYHEALDIANSYGTAIYAADGGTVTLAGWYGGLGYCVKINHGNGFVTTYGHNSSLLVSVGQHVYKGQQIARMGSTGISSGPHCHFGVTRNGTIVDPLNYLP
;
A
#
# COMPACT_ATOMS: atom_id res chain seq x y z
N ARG A 1 -13.53 -21.50 -7.47
CA ARG A 1 -13.07 -20.12 -7.65
C ARG A 1 -11.64 -19.98 -7.13
N PRO A 2 -10.73 -19.34 -7.90
CA PRO A 2 -9.38 -19.09 -7.41
C PRO A 2 -9.37 -18.22 -6.16
N THR A 3 -8.44 -18.49 -5.24
CA THR A 3 -8.32 -17.77 -3.98
C THR A 3 -7.80 -16.34 -4.17
N TRP A 4 -7.23 -16.03 -5.32
CA TRP A 4 -6.75 -14.68 -5.64
C TRP A 4 -7.85 -13.74 -6.16
N PHE A 5 -9.07 -14.19 -6.31
CA PHE A 5 -10.19 -13.32 -6.70
C PHE A 5 -10.49 -12.33 -5.57
N PRO A 6 -10.84 -11.07 -5.89
CA PRO A 6 -11.20 -10.10 -4.86
C PRO A 6 -12.51 -10.49 -4.20
N THR A 7 -12.60 -10.19 -2.89
CA THR A 7 -13.82 -10.41 -2.12
C THR A 7 -14.78 -9.23 -2.19
N GLY A 8 -14.27 -8.05 -2.60
CA GLY A 8 -15.01 -6.80 -2.62
C GLY A 8 -14.87 -6.00 -1.34
N SER A 9 -14.20 -6.52 -0.32
CA SER A 9 -13.92 -5.79 0.91
C SER A 9 -12.44 -5.87 1.24
N PHE A 10 -11.88 -4.80 1.83
CA PHE A 10 -10.47 -4.72 2.17
C PHE A 10 -10.23 -5.08 3.63
N ARG A 11 -9.06 -5.67 3.88
CA ARG A 11 -8.48 -5.77 5.22
C ARG A 11 -7.37 -4.74 5.37
N TRP A 12 -6.99 -4.41 6.61
CA TRP A 12 -5.82 -3.56 6.86
C TRP A 12 -4.56 -4.21 6.27
N PRO A 13 -3.71 -3.42 5.58
CA PRO A 13 -2.48 -3.96 4.97
C PRO A 13 -1.42 -4.31 5.99
N CYS A 14 -1.48 -3.71 7.17
CA CYS A 14 -0.55 -3.98 8.27
C CYS A 14 -1.15 -3.52 9.59
N TYR A 15 -0.52 -3.93 10.68
CA TYR A 15 -0.79 -3.41 12.01
C TYR A 15 0.09 -2.19 12.27
N GLY A 16 -0.38 -1.26 13.07
CA GLY A 16 0.40 -0.08 13.43
C GLY A 16 -0.47 1.12 13.77
N VAL A 17 0.20 2.28 13.85
CA VAL A 17 -0.43 3.56 14.19
C VAL A 17 -0.54 4.42 12.94
N ILE A 18 -1.71 5.00 12.69
CA ILE A 18 -1.88 5.94 11.59
C ILE A 18 -1.14 7.22 11.94
N THR A 19 -0.14 7.57 11.11
CA THR A 19 0.68 8.76 11.31
C THR A 19 0.34 9.88 10.34
N SER A 20 -0.33 9.57 9.24
CA SER A 20 -0.76 10.57 8.26
C SER A 20 -2.01 10.09 7.56
N PHE A 21 -3.02 10.95 7.53
CA PHE A 21 -4.31 10.67 6.91
C PHE A 21 -4.34 11.17 5.46
N PHE A 22 -5.27 10.66 4.68
CA PHE A 22 -5.54 11.14 3.33
C PHE A 22 -6.00 12.60 3.38
N GLY A 23 -5.49 13.41 2.46
CA GLY A 23 -5.88 14.80 2.31
C GLY A 23 -4.76 15.79 2.58
N PRO A 24 -5.08 17.09 2.78
CA PRO A 24 -4.08 18.12 3.02
C PRO A 24 -3.27 17.86 4.31
N ARG A 25 -1.95 18.06 4.23
CA ARG A 25 -1.05 17.90 5.38
C ARG A 25 0.15 18.83 5.26
N ARG A 26 0.85 19.05 6.39
CA ARG A 26 2.14 19.72 6.38
C ARG A 26 3.21 18.72 5.91
N ALA A 27 4.05 19.12 4.94
CA ALA A 27 5.17 18.29 4.52
C ALA A 27 6.19 18.17 5.67
N SER A 28 6.53 16.94 6.04
CA SER A 28 7.48 16.66 7.14
C SER A 28 8.88 16.27 6.63
N VAL A 29 9.01 15.96 5.34
CA VAL A 29 10.27 15.55 4.71
C VAL A 29 10.43 16.35 3.42
N PRO A 30 11.63 16.89 3.12
CA PRO A 30 11.85 17.56 1.84
C PRO A 30 11.50 16.66 0.66
N GLY A 31 10.73 17.19 -0.29
CA GLY A 31 10.25 16.45 -1.44
C GLY A 31 8.93 15.71 -1.22
N ALA A 32 8.42 15.65 0.01
CA ALA A 32 7.12 15.05 0.29
C ALA A 32 5.99 16.01 -0.12
N SER A 33 4.86 15.43 -0.55
CA SER A 33 3.68 16.20 -0.92
C SER A 33 3.00 16.81 0.29
N THR A 34 2.44 18.03 0.14
CA THR A 34 1.57 18.64 1.14
C THR A 34 0.13 18.15 1.06
N TYR A 35 -0.23 17.47 -0.01
CA TYR A 35 -1.49 16.74 -0.14
C TYR A 35 -1.19 15.24 -0.14
N HIS A 36 -1.68 14.53 0.87
CA HIS A 36 -1.39 13.11 1.03
C HIS A 36 -2.45 12.29 0.30
N GLU A 37 -2.04 11.57 -0.72
CA GLU A 37 -2.91 10.77 -1.58
C GLU A 37 -3.08 9.33 -1.09
N ALA A 38 -2.79 9.08 0.20
CA ALA A 38 -2.79 7.75 0.79
C ALA A 38 -2.93 7.84 2.31
N LEU A 39 -2.84 6.69 2.95
CA LEU A 39 -2.85 6.54 4.40
C LEU A 39 -1.50 5.99 4.83
N ASP A 40 -0.85 6.62 5.81
CA ASP A 40 0.42 6.12 6.35
C ASP A 40 0.18 5.41 7.67
N ILE A 41 0.67 4.17 7.78
CA ILE A 41 0.57 3.34 8.97
C ILE A 41 1.98 2.97 9.40
N ALA A 42 2.38 3.40 10.60
CA ALA A 42 3.74 3.21 11.11
C ALA A 42 3.82 2.03 12.07
N ASN A 43 4.91 1.29 11.98
CA ASN A 43 5.28 0.22 12.90
C ASN A 43 6.78 -0.02 12.79
N SER A 44 7.26 -1.09 13.39
CA SER A 44 8.68 -1.46 13.38
C SER A 44 9.15 -1.84 11.98
N TYR A 45 10.41 -1.60 11.71
CA TYR A 45 11.08 -2.04 10.49
C TYR A 45 10.92 -3.55 10.33
N GLY A 46 10.50 -4.00 9.17
CA GLY A 46 10.29 -5.43 8.89
C GLY A 46 8.89 -5.96 9.20
N THR A 47 7.97 -5.10 9.69
CA THR A 47 6.58 -5.49 9.91
C THR A 47 5.96 -6.03 8.62
N ALA A 48 5.21 -7.13 8.72
CA ALA A 48 4.59 -7.77 7.56
C ALA A 48 3.55 -6.84 6.91
N ILE A 49 3.58 -6.80 5.58
CA ILE A 49 2.59 -6.09 4.75
C ILE A 49 1.76 -7.14 4.03
N TYR A 50 0.45 -7.03 4.13
CA TYR A 50 -0.51 -7.99 3.59
C TYR A 50 -1.33 -7.38 2.46
N ALA A 51 -1.69 -8.20 1.48
CA ALA A 51 -2.61 -7.77 0.43
C ALA A 51 -3.98 -7.44 1.03
N ALA A 52 -4.50 -6.26 0.73
CA ALA A 52 -5.79 -5.82 1.26
C ALA A 52 -6.95 -6.65 0.72
N ASP A 53 -6.80 -7.20 -0.46
CA ASP A 53 -7.75 -8.10 -1.10
C ASP A 53 -7.03 -8.91 -2.19
N GLY A 54 -7.70 -9.89 -2.76
CA GLY A 54 -7.15 -10.70 -3.84
C GLY A 54 -6.97 -9.92 -5.13
N GLY A 55 -6.01 -10.32 -5.94
CA GLY A 55 -5.75 -9.68 -7.22
C GLY A 55 -4.44 -10.12 -7.86
N THR A 56 -3.96 -9.31 -8.79
CA THR A 56 -2.73 -9.56 -9.55
C THR A 56 -1.75 -8.40 -9.33
N VAL A 57 -0.51 -8.73 -9.03
CA VAL A 57 0.56 -7.74 -8.84
C VAL A 57 0.90 -7.08 -10.18
N THR A 58 0.78 -5.76 -10.26
CA THR A 58 1.07 -4.98 -11.47
C THR A 58 2.38 -4.20 -11.35
N LEU A 59 2.87 -3.99 -10.13
CA LEU A 59 4.16 -3.36 -9.87
C LEU A 59 4.81 -4.03 -8.65
N ALA A 60 6.09 -4.34 -8.75
CA ALA A 60 6.89 -4.83 -7.63
C ALA A 60 8.33 -4.40 -7.84
N GLY A 61 8.69 -3.22 -7.30
CA GLY A 61 10.02 -2.64 -7.49
C GLY A 61 10.08 -1.20 -7.06
N TRP A 62 11.19 -0.54 -7.40
CA TRP A 62 11.41 0.86 -7.07
C TRP A 62 10.45 1.76 -7.87
N TYR A 63 9.77 2.66 -7.18
CA TYR A 63 8.79 3.56 -7.78
C TYR A 63 8.95 4.98 -7.21
N GLY A 64 9.96 5.69 -7.67
CA GLY A 64 10.20 7.08 -7.30
C GLY A 64 10.28 7.30 -5.79
N GLY A 65 9.56 8.30 -5.30
CA GLY A 65 9.54 8.65 -3.88
C GLY A 65 8.93 7.59 -2.97
N LEU A 66 8.20 6.62 -3.51
CA LEU A 66 7.65 5.50 -2.74
C LEU A 66 8.67 4.40 -2.46
N GLY A 67 9.87 4.48 -3.05
CA GLY A 67 10.89 3.45 -2.87
C GLY A 67 10.42 2.10 -3.39
N TYR A 68 10.70 1.02 -2.67
CA TYR A 68 10.20 -0.29 -3.04
C TYR A 68 8.69 -0.36 -2.82
N CYS A 69 7.96 -0.59 -3.88
CA CYS A 69 6.51 -0.46 -3.93
C CYS A 69 5.87 -1.70 -4.56
N VAL A 70 4.72 -2.08 -4.05
CA VAL A 70 3.85 -3.10 -4.66
C VAL A 70 2.54 -2.43 -5.03
N LYS A 71 2.02 -2.73 -6.22
CA LYS A 71 0.66 -2.38 -6.63
C LYS A 71 -0.08 -3.65 -7.01
N ILE A 72 -1.32 -3.75 -6.57
CA ILE A 72 -2.20 -4.88 -6.86
C ILE A 72 -3.46 -4.37 -7.55
N ASN A 73 -3.73 -4.93 -8.73
CA ASN A 73 -5.00 -4.69 -9.43
C ASN A 73 -5.97 -5.79 -9.01
N HIS A 74 -7.07 -5.41 -8.38
CA HIS A 74 -8.06 -6.35 -7.87
C HIS A 74 -9.08 -6.79 -8.92
N GLY A 75 -9.08 -6.18 -10.10
CA GLY A 75 -9.95 -6.58 -11.21
C GLY A 75 -11.39 -6.07 -11.12
N ASN A 76 -11.72 -5.32 -10.05
CA ASN A 76 -13.05 -4.76 -9.82
C ASN A 76 -13.03 -3.22 -9.82
N GLY A 77 -12.06 -2.63 -10.49
CA GLY A 77 -11.86 -1.18 -10.54
C GLY A 77 -10.95 -0.65 -9.45
N PHE A 78 -10.55 -1.46 -8.47
CA PHE A 78 -9.67 -1.06 -7.39
C PHE A 78 -8.23 -1.47 -7.64
N VAL A 79 -7.30 -0.56 -7.33
CA VAL A 79 -5.86 -0.82 -7.26
C VAL A 79 -5.37 -0.35 -5.90
N THR A 80 -4.61 -1.20 -5.20
CA THR A 80 -3.99 -0.83 -3.92
C THR A 80 -2.49 -0.69 -4.09
N THR A 81 -1.90 0.27 -3.38
CA THR A 81 -0.49 0.62 -3.45
C THR A 81 0.13 0.51 -2.05
N TYR A 82 1.28 -0.12 -1.96
CA TYR A 82 2.00 -0.35 -0.70
C TYR A 82 3.43 0.14 -0.89
N GLY A 83 3.76 1.30 -0.32
CA GLY A 83 5.04 1.98 -0.54
C GLY A 83 6.00 1.90 0.65
N HIS A 84 7.24 2.29 0.40
CA HIS A 84 8.35 2.39 1.36
C HIS A 84 8.78 1.06 1.97
N ASN A 85 8.56 -0.06 1.28
CA ASN A 85 8.94 -1.38 1.79
C ASN A 85 10.46 -1.55 1.84
N SER A 86 10.93 -2.38 2.77
CA SER A 86 12.34 -2.76 2.84
C SER A 86 12.65 -3.94 1.91
N SER A 87 11.68 -4.84 1.74
CA SER A 87 11.81 -5.98 0.84
C SER A 87 10.46 -6.35 0.25
N LEU A 88 10.48 -6.96 -0.93
CA LEU A 88 9.29 -7.38 -1.67
C LEU A 88 9.29 -8.91 -1.75
N LEU A 89 8.12 -9.52 -1.50
CA LEU A 89 7.95 -10.96 -1.46
C LEU A 89 7.17 -11.48 -2.67
N VAL A 90 6.79 -10.61 -3.59
CA VAL A 90 6.00 -10.93 -4.78
C VAL A 90 6.64 -10.31 -6.02
N SER A 91 6.21 -10.78 -7.19
CA SER A 91 6.68 -10.31 -8.50
C SER A 91 5.52 -9.88 -9.36
N VAL A 92 5.77 -9.02 -10.35
CA VAL A 92 4.78 -8.59 -11.34
C VAL A 92 4.18 -9.82 -12.04
N GLY A 93 2.85 -9.83 -12.16
CA GLY A 93 2.10 -10.93 -12.76
C GLY A 93 1.67 -12.01 -11.78
N GLN A 94 2.19 -11.99 -10.55
CA GLN A 94 1.81 -12.95 -9.52
C GLN A 94 0.39 -12.68 -9.02
N HIS A 95 -0.39 -13.74 -8.88
CA HIS A 95 -1.70 -13.66 -8.23
C HIS A 95 -1.53 -13.78 -6.72
N VAL A 96 -2.25 -12.96 -5.97
CA VAL A 96 -2.22 -12.96 -4.51
C VAL A 96 -3.63 -13.06 -3.95
N TYR A 97 -3.78 -13.70 -2.80
CA TYR A 97 -5.05 -13.76 -2.10
C TYR A 97 -5.11 -12.71 -0.99
N LYS A 98 -6.32 -12.38 -0.56
CA LYS A 98 -6.55 -11.46 0.56
C LYS A 98 -5.82 -11.93 1.81
N GLY A 99 -4.99 -11.07 2.39
CA GLY A 99 -4.21 -11.40 3.57
C GLY A 99 -2.88 -12.10 3.31
N GLN A 100 -2.52 -12.35 2.05
CA GLN A 100 -1.19 -12.88 1.73
C GLN A 100 -0.13 -11.84 2.05
N GLN A 101 0.96 -12.27 2.68
CA GLN A 101 2.09 -11.38 2.91
C GLN A 101 2.79 -11.06 1.58
N ILE A 102 2.94 -9.78 1.27
CA ILE A 102 3.48 -9.34 -0.02
C ILE A 102 4.79 -8.57 0.12
N ALA A 103 5.08 -8.04 1.31
CA ALA A 103 6.26 -7.22 1.54
C ALA A 103 6.57 -7.12 3.03
N ARG A 104 7.67 -6.42 3.34
CA ARG A 104 8.05 -6.05 4.71
C ARG A 104 8.19 -4.54 4.79
N MET A 105 7.72 -3.96 5.89
CA MET A 105 7.76 -2.52 6.13
C MET A 105 9.19 -2.01 6.16
N GLY A 106 9.40 -0.83 5.58
CA GLY A 106 10.68 -0.14 5.59
C GLY A 106 10.50 1.35 5.52
N SER A 107 11.57 2.04 5.11
CA SER A 107 11.60 3.49 4.99
C SER A 107 12.33 3.91 3.70
N THR A 108 12.18 3.10 2.64
CA THR A 108 12.82 3.38 1.35
C THR A 108 12.12 4.53 0.62
N GLY A 109 12.84 5.19 -0.27
CA GLY A 109 12.33 6.37 -0.96
C GLY A 109 12.33 7.60 -0.07
N ILE A 110 11.35 8.48 -0.26
CA ILE A 110 11.19 9.70 0.54
C ILE A 110 10.37 9.37 1.77
N SER A 111 11.04 9.12 2.90
CA SER A 111 10.40 8.69 4.14
C SER A 111 11.23 9.12 5.35
N SER A 112 10.56 9.51 6.42
CA SER A 112 11.20 9.90 7.69
C SER A 112 11.29 8.77 8.71
N GLY A 113 10.75 7.60 8.41
CA GLY A 113 10.78 6.45 9.30
C GLY A 113 9.93 5.30 8.77
N PRO A 114 10.01 4.11 9.40
CA PRO A 114 9.30 2.94 8.91
C PRO A 114 7.78 3.13 8.93
N HIS A 115 7.15 2.96 7.78
CA HIS A 115 5.69 3.01 7.64
C HIS A 115 5.25 2.36 6.33
N CYS A 116 3.96 2.03 6.25
CA CYS A 116 3.33 1.60 5.01
C CYS A 116 2.55 2.76 4.41
N HIS A 117 2.91 3.16 3.21
CA HIS A 117 2.16 4.12 2.42
C HIS A 117 1.08 3.33 1.67
N PHE A 118 -0.14 3.35 2.18
CA PHE A 118 -1.25 2.57 1.63
C PHE A 118 -2.18 3.47 0.83
N GLY A 119 -2.18 3.29 -0.48
CA GLY A 119 -3.03 4.03 -1.40
C GLY A 119 -4.12 3.17 -2.00
N VAL A 120 -5.28 3.76 -2.26
CA VAL A 120 -6.39 3.11 -2.95
C VAL A 120 -6.80 3.96 -4.14
N THR A 121 -6.90 3.33 -5.31
CA THR A 121 -7.42 3.94 -6.52
C THR A 121 -8.68 3.19 -6.95
N ARG A 122 -9.74 3.93 -7.23
CA ARG A 122 -11.00 3.37 -7.72
C ARG A 122 -11.29 3.93 -9.11
N ASN A 123 -11.34 3.05 -10.11
CA ASN A 123 -11.58 3.42 -11.51
C ASN A 123 -10.67 4.57 -11.99
N GLY A 124 -9.38 4.50 -11.60
CA GLY A 124 -8.37 5.49 -11.96
C GLY A 124 -8.33 6.73 -11.09
N THR A 125 -9.23 6.88 -10.11
CA THR A 125 -9.29 8.03 -9.22
C THR A 125 -8.77 7.65 -7.84
N ILE A 126 -7.83 8.45 -7.31
CA ILE A 126 -7.31 8.26 -5.94
C ILE A 126 -8.40 8.60 -4.94
N VAL A 127 -8.63 7.70 -3.98
CA VAL A 127 -9.69 7.84 -2.98
C VAL A 127 -9.12 7.63 -1.57
N ASP A 128 -9.88 8.06 -0.55
CA ASP A 128 -9.48 7.91 0.85
C ASP A 128 -9.56 6.42 1.26
N PRO A 129 -8.43 5.80 1.63
CA PRO A 129 -8.43 4.38 2.03
C PRO A 129 -9.35 4.07 3.20
N LEU A 130 -9.56 5.00 4.15
CA LEU A 130 -10.41 4.76 5.31
C LEU A 130 -11.87 4.52 4.95
N ASN A 131 -12.31 4.95 3.77
CA ASN A 131 -13.67 4.67 3.31
C ASN A 131 -13.88 3.20 2.95
N TYR A 132 -12.81 2.42 2.83
CA TYR A 132 -12.84 1.03 2.38
C TYR A 132 -12.25 0.03 3.39
N LEU A 133 -11.63 0.52 4.45
CA LEU A 133 -11.05 -0.31 5.52
C LEU A 133 -12.06 -0.50 6.65
N PRO A 134 -12.00 -1.67 7.33
CA PRO A 134 -12.90 -1.93 8.46
C PRO A 134 -12.68 -1.00 9.64
#